data_019eee62f1ce01be50e519cebc620c45
#
_entry.id   019eee62f1ce01be50e519cebc620c45
#
_cell.length_a   1.000
_cell.length_b   1.000
_cell.length_c   1.000
_cell.angle_alpha   90.00
_cell.angle_beta   90.00
_cell.angle_gamma   90.00
#
_symmetry.space_group_name_H-M   'P 1'
#
loop_
_entity.id
_entity.type
_entity.pdbx_description
1 polymer ?
#
loop_
_entity_poly.entity_id
_entity_poly.type
_entity_poly.pdbx_seq_one_letter_code
_entity_poly.pdbx_strand_id
1 'polypeptide(L)'
;MNRLETVKELSLVRVVDDDLAHCSAMSFMLESKGWTVAAYNSAKEFLINDKPGQPGCLILDVNMPEMTGLELQEHLNQQGNTVPIIFLTSYGDIDMAVNALHSGAADFLQKPVKSEKLLASVEKAATASVTLAEPLRVMSQEEAKQKLSLITEREIQILKLTSLRLSSRAVGERLGISDRTVESHRASAGKKLQLHT
;
A
#
# COMPACT_ATOMS: atom_id res chain seq x y z
N MET A 1 8.39 19.13 -14.89
CA MET A 1 7.17 18.48 -14.38
C MET A 1 7.22 18.59 -12.87
N ASN A 2 6.16 19.07 -12.24
CA ASN A 2 6.10 19.22 -10.79
C ASN A 2 5.96 17.81 -10.16
N ARG A 3 6.63 17.55 -9.02
CA ARG A 3 6.58 16.24 -8.32
C ARG A 3 5.13 15.76 -8.09
N LEU A 4 4.23 16.68 -7.77
CA LEU A 4 2.81 16.35 -7.56
C LEU A 4 2.11 15.89 -8.84
N GLU A 5 2.43 16.47 -9.99
CA GLU A 5 1.88 16.05 -11.29
C GLU A 5 2.30 14.61 -11.59
N THR A 6 3.57 14.28 -11.37
CA THR A 6 4.07 12.91 -11.54
C THR A 6 3.35 11.94 -10.59
N VAL A 7 3.12 12.32 -9.31
CA VAL A 7 2.37 11.49 -8.36
C VAL A 7 0.95 11.23 -8.87
N LYS A 8 0.26 12.25 -9.37
CA LYS A 8 -1.11 12.11 -9.91
C LYS A 8 -1.18 11.19 -11.12
N GLU A 9 -0.23 11.31 -12.05
CA GLU A 9 -0.15 10.45 -13.24
C GLU A 9 0.09 8.98 -12.89
N LEU A 10 0.86 8.72 -11.85
CA LEU A 10 1.22 7.36 -11.44
C LEU A 10 0.21 6.71 -10.50
N SER A 11 -0.67 7.50 -9.89
CA SER A 11 -1.56 7.06 -8.82
C SER A 11 -2.98 6.76 -9.30
N LEU A 12 -3.60 5.76 -8.67
CA LEU A 12 -5.03 5.51 -8.72
C LEU A 12 -5.65 5.79 -7.35
N VAL A 13 -6.58 6.73 -7.28
CA VAL A 13 -7.39 6.96 -6.08
C VAL A 13 -8.63 6.07 -6.17
N ARG A 14 -8.76 5.15 -5.24
CA ARG A 14 -9.89 4.26 -5.13
C ARG A 14 -10.90 4.84 -4.15
N VAL A 15 -12.16 4.82 -4.49
CA VAL A 15 -13.26 5.28 -3.63
C VAL A 15 -14.22 4.12 -3.41
N VAL A 16 -14.44 3.74 -2.17
CA VAL A 16 -15.37 2.66 -1.80
C VAL A 16 -16.37 3.21 -0.78
N ASP A 17 -17.62 3.34 -1.21
CA ASP A 17 -18.73 3.90 -0.42
C ASP A 17 -20.04 3.33 -1.01
N ASP A 18 -20.97 2.86 -0.19
CA ASP A 18 -22.24 2.29 -0.66
C ASP A 18 -23.25 3.37 -1.11
N ASP A 19 -23.00 4.64 -0.77
CA ASP A 19 -23.74 5.77 -1.30
C ASP A 19 -23.22 6.21 -2.67
N LEU A 20 -23.95 5.84 -3.72
CA LEU A 20 -23.63 6.18 -5.12
C LEU A 20 -23.49 7.69 -5.37
N ALA A 21 -24.30 8.51 -4.69
CA ALA A 21 -24.22 9.96 -4.84
C ALA A 21 -22.93 10.50 -4.22
N HIS A 22 -22.52 9.94 -3.10
CA HIS A 22 -21.26 10.24 -2.42
C HIS A 22 -20.06 9.81 -3.28
N CYS A 23 -20.06 8.58 -3.78
CA CYS A 23 -19.04 8.09 -4.71
C CYS A 23 -18.87 9.02 -5.92
N SER A 24 -19.98 9.37 -6.56
CA SER A 24 -19.96 10.21 -7.76
C SER A 24 -19.46 11.62 -7.49
N ALA A 25 -19.93 12.25 -6.41
CA ALA A 25 -19.50 13.61 -6.02
C ALA A 25 -17.99 13.64 -5.68
N MET A 26 -17.52 12.64 -4.96
CA MET A 26 -16.12 12.53 -4.56
C MET A 26 -15.21 12.27 -5.76
N SER A 27 -15.61 11.35 -6.65
CA SER A 27 -14.89 11.08 -7.90
C SER A 27 -14.79 12.32 -8.77
N PHE A 28 -15.89 13.02 -9.01
CA PHE A 28 -15.91 14.27 -9.78
C PHE A 28 -14.97 15.33 -9.19
N MET A 29 -15.00 15.50 -7.87
CA MET A 29 -14.14 16.46 -7.18
C MET A 29 -12.66 16.10 -7.34
N LEU A 30 -12.29 14.84 -7.16
CA LEU A 30 -10.92 14.38 -7.30
C LEU A 30 -10.41 14.47 -8.75
N GLU A 31 -11.23 14.05 -9.72
CA GLU A 31 -10.93 14.14 -11.15
C GLU A 31 -10.76 15.59 -11.60
N SER A 32 -11.58 16.53 -11.09
CA SER A 32 -11.43 17.97 -11.35
C SER A 32 -10.09 18.55 -10.86
N LYS A 33 -9.41 17.84 -9.94
CA LYS A 33 -8.08 18.18 -9.42
C LYS A 33 -6.95 17.38 -10.10
N GLY A 34 -7.28 16.60 -11.14
CA GLY A 34 -6.32 15.86 -11.97
C GLY A 34 -5.93 14.49 -11.41
N TRP A 35 -6.71 13.92 -10.49
CA TRP A 35 -6.50 12.54 -10.03
C TRP A 35 -7.22 11.54 -10.95
N THR A 36 -6.61 10.39 -11.17
CA THR A 36 -7.32 9.23 -11.76
C THR A 36 -8.07 8.51 -10.66
N VAL A 37 -9.37 8.27 -10.86
CA VAL A 37 -10.26 7.72 -9.85
C VAL A 37 -10.90 6.42 -10.33
N ALA A 38 -11.03 5.45 -9.43
CA ALA A 38 -11.87 4.26 -9.59
C ALA A 38 -12.84 4.19 -8.40
N ALA A 39 -14.15 4.10 -8.70
CA ALA A 39 -15.20 4.06 -7.70
C ALA A 39 -15.83 2.68 -7.63
N TYR A 40 -16.14 2.22 -6.44
CA TYR A 40 -16.76 0.93 -6.12
C TYR A 40 -17.88 1.13 -5.11
N ASN A 41 -18.99 0.46 -5.30
CA ASN A 41 -20.19 0.61 -4.48
C ASN A 41 -20.24 -0.33 -3.28
N SER A 42 -19.24 -1.17 -3.12
CA SER A 42 -19.11 -2.09 -1.99
C SER A 42 -17.69 -2.62 -1.85
N ALA A 43 -17.36 -3.09 -0.65
CA ALA A 43 -16.10 -3.80 -0.40
C ALA A 43 -15.92 -5.01 -1.33
N LYS A 44 -16.99 -5.75 -1.60
CA LYS A 44 -17.00 -6.92 -2.49
C LYS A 44 -16.67 -6.54 -3.94
N GLU A 45 -17.26 -5.48 -4.45
CA GLU A 45 -16.98 -4.98 -5.80
C GLU A 45 -15.51 -4.56 -5.93
N PHE A 46 -14.98 -3.85 -4.93
CA PHE A 46 -13.58 -3.48 -4.87
C PHE A 46 -12.67 -4.71 -4.89
N LEU A 47 -12.92 -5.72 -4.04
CA LEU A 47 -12.10 -6.93 -3.98
C LEU A 47 -12.08 -7.74 -5.29
N ILE A 48 -13.15 -7.67 -6.08
CA ILE A 48 -13.26 -8.39 -7.36
C ILE A 48 -12.60 -7.61 -8.51
N ASN A 49 -12.77 -6.29 -8.54
CA ASN A 49 -12.48 -5.49 -9.72
C ASN A 49 -11.22 -4.62 -9.60
N ASP A 50 -10.70 -4.38 -8.39
CA ASP A 50 -9.48 -3.58 -8.25
C ASP A 50 -8.26 -4.32 -8.78
N LYS A 51 -7.33 -3.55 -9.34
CA LYS A 51 -6.06 -4.06 -9.85
C LYS A 51 -4.98 -3.85 -8.79
N PRO A 52 -4.57 -4.91 -8.08
CA PRO A 52 -3.52 -4.78 -7.07
C PRO A 52 -2.19 -4.36 -7.69
N GLY A 53 -1.39 -3.62 -6.92
CA GLY A 53 -0.04 -3.22 -7.31
C GLY A 53 0.07 -1.87 -8.00
N GLN A 54 -1.03 -1.20 -8.37
CA GLN A 54 -0.99 0.18 -8.83
C GLN A 54 -0.90 1.13 -7.63
N PRO A 55 0.12 2.02 -7.56
CA PRO A 55 0.25 3.00 -6.48
C PRO A 55 -0.99 3.90 -6.37
N GLY A 56 -1.16 4.53 -5.22
CA GLY A 56 -2.26 5.44 -4.96
C GLY A 56 -2.78 5.32 -3.53
N CYS A 57 -4.06 5.52 -3.32
CA CYS A 57 -4.70 5.35 -2.02
C CYS A 57 -6.13 4.81 -2.16
N LEU A 58 -6.69 4.37 -1.05
CA LEU A 58 -8.05 3.90 -0.91
C LEU A 58 -8.81 4.84 0.04
N ILE A 59 -9.82 5.53 -0.45
CA ILE A 59 -10.79 6.26 0.36
C ILE A 59 -11.92 5.28 0.65
N LEU A 60 -12.20 5.03 1.92
CA LEU A 60 -13.05 3.92 2.35
C LEU A 60 -14.08 4.38 3.37
N ASP A 61 -15.34 4.21 3.07
CA ASP A 61 -16.38 4.39 4.08
C ASP A 61 -16.29 3.30 5.15
N VAL A 62 -16.53 3.70 6.40
CA VAL A 62 -16.50 2.76 7.53
C VAL A 62 -17.75 1.89 7.54
N ASN A 63 -18.91 2.49 7.30
CA ASN A 63 -20.19 1.83 7.49
C ASN A 63 -20.81 1.43 6.14
N MET A 64 -20.50 0.23 5.69
CA MET A 64 -21.07 -0.34 4.47
C MET A 64 -21.82 -1.65 4.78
N PRO A 65 -22.87 -2.00 3.99
CA PRO A 65 -23.54 -3.29 4.09
C PRO A 65 -22.60 -4.46 3.81
N GLU A 66 -22.91 -5.63 4.32
CA GLU A 66 -22.22 -6.92 4.12
C GLU A 66 -20.78 -6.95 4.70
N MET A 67 -19.95 -5.99 4.36
CA MET A 67 -18.56 -5.87 4.85
C MET A 67 -18.26 -4.40 5.16
N THR A 68 -17.93 -4.12 6.41
CA THR A 68 -17.53 -2.79 6.87
C THR A 68 -16.15 -2.41 6.33
N GLY A 69 -15.85 -1.11 6.32
CA GLY A 69 -14.52 -0.64 5.91
C GLY A 69 -13.40 -1.18 6.79
N LEU A 70 -13.65 -1.39 8.09
CA LEU A 70 -12.66 -1.95 9.01
C LEU A 70 -12.38 -3.43 8.72
N GLU A 71 -13.41 -4.21 8.40
CA GLU A 71 -13.24 -5.61 7.98
C GLU A 71 -12.50 -5.70 6.64
N LEU A 72 -12.76 -4.77 5.71
CA LEU A 72 -12.00 -4.69 4.46
C LEU A 72 -10.53 -4.35 4.72
N GLN A 73 -10.23 -3.41 5.62
CA GLN A 73 -8.85 -3.10 6.02
C GLN A 73 -8.15 -4.35 6.57
N GLU A 74 -8.79 -5.08 7.47
CA GLU A 74 -8.23 -6.29 8.05
C GLU A 74 -7.94 -7.34 6.97
N HIS A 75 -8.88 -7.54 6.05
CA HIS A 75 -8.73 -8.46 4.91
C HIS A 75 -7.54 -8.08 4.03
N LEU A 76 -7.40 -6.80 3.69
CA LEU A 76 -6.27 -6.27 2.90
C LEU A 76 -4.93 -6.46 3.62
N ASN A 77 -4.89 -6.20 4.92
CA ASN A 77 -3.70 -6.41 5.75
C ASN A 77 -3.26 -7.88 5.77
N GLN A 78 -4.23 -8.82 5.90
CA GLN A 78 -3.95 -10.26 5.86
C GLN A 78 -3.38 -10.70 4.52
N GLN A 79 -3.79 -10.07 3.43
CA GLN A 79 -3.26 -10.32 2.08
C GLN A 79 -1.91 -9.62 1.81
N GLY A 80 -1.40 -8.83 2.74
CA GLY A 80 -0.17 -8.06 2.56
C GLY A 80 -0.33 -6.89 1.59
N ASN A 81 -1.56 -6.42 1.35
CA ASN A 81 -1.82 -5.22 0.56
C ASN A 81 -1.31 -3.99 1.32
N THR A 82 -0.55 -3.13 0.64
CA THR A 82 0.10 -1.96 1.24
C THR A 82 -0.51 -0.64 0.77
N VAL A 83 -1.69 -0.68 0.12
CA VAL A 83 -2.38 0.54 -0.30
C VAL A 83 -2.75 1.38 0.92
N PRO A 84 -2.34 2.67 1.00
CA PRO A 84 -2.72 3.53 2.11
C PRO A 84 -4.23 3.77 2.15
N ILE A 85 -4.85 3.55 3.30
CA ILE A 85 -6.29 3.68 3.51
C ILE A 85 -6.60 4.99 4.23
N ILE A 86 -7.53 5.77 3.69
CA ILE A 86 -8.12 6.97 4.27
C ILE A 86 -9.57 6.65 4.60
N PHE A 87 -9.92 6.54 5.86
CA PHE A 87 -11.29 6.30 6.26
C PHE A 87 -12.14 7.56 6.21
N LEU A 88 -13.39 7.40 5.75
CA LEU A 88 -14.45 8.39 5.91
C LEU A 88 -15.55 7.80 6.80
N THR A 89 -16.08 8.58 7.73
CA THR A 89 -17.16 8.14 8.61
C THR A 89 -18.14 9.25 8.94
N SER A 90 -19.41 8.91 8.98
CA SER A 90 -20.45 9.82 9.48
C SER A 90 -20.51 9.88 11.02
N TYR A 91 -20.01 8.84 11.70
CA TYR A 91 -19.94 8.74 13.15
C TYR A 91 -18.48 8.61 13.57
N GLY A 92 -17.93 9.69 14.15
CA GLY A 92 -16.58 9.70 14.68
C GLY A 92 -16.54 9.17 16.10
N ASP A 93 -16.46 7.86 16.29
CA ASP A 93 -16.01 7.29 17.55
C ASP A 93 -14.49 7.41 17.61
N ILE A 94 -13.97 8.05 18.65
CA ILE A 94 -12.52 8.26 18.85
C ILE A 94 -11.81 6.90 18.93
N ASP A 95 -12.39 5.93 19.61
CA ASP A 95 -11.80 4.60 19.77
C ASP A 95 -11.70 3.86 18.43
N MET A 96 -12.70 4.02 17.56
CA MET A 96 -12.68 3.46 16.20
C MET A 96 -11.57 4.10 15.35
N ALA A 97 -11.43 5.42 15.41
CA ALA A 97 -10.37 6.13 14.69
C ALA A 97 -8.97 5.70 15.16
N VAL A 98 -8.77 5.59 16.48
CA VAL A 98 -7.50 5.14 17.07
C VAL A 98 -7.18 3.71 16.63
N ASN A 99 -8.15 2.81 16.66
CA ASN A 99 -7.96 1.42 16.25
C ASN A 99 -7.64 1.30 14.76
N ALA A 100 -8.33 2.06 13.89
CA ALA A 100 -8.05 2.08 12.45
C ALA A 100 -6.62 2.56 12.15
N LEU A 101 -6.16 3.62 12.83
CA LEU A 101 -4.81 4.15 12.69
C LEU A 101 -3.75 3.17 13.23
N HIS A 102 -3.98 2.51 14.36
CA HIS A 102 -3.11 1.46 14.87
C HIS A 102 -3.02 0.26 13.92
N SER A 103 -4.09 -0.03 13.19
CA SER A 103 -4.14 -1.06 12.16
C SER A 103 -3.53 -0.62 10.82
N GLY A 104 -2.88 0.57 10.77
CA GLY A 104 -2.11 1.03 9.62
C GLY A 104 -2.88 1.93 8.65
N ALA A 105 -4.05 2.48 9.01
CA ALA A 105 -4.70 3.49 8.21
C ALA A 105 -3.82 4.75 8.06
N ALA A 106 -3.83 5.36 6.88
CA ALA A 106 -3.07 6.56 6.59
C ALA A 106 -3.72 7.82 7.20
N ASP A 107 -5.06 7.84 7.26
CA ASP A 107 -5.83 8.93 7.87
C ASP A 107 -7.26 8.48 8.20
N PHE A 108 -7.94 9.27 9.03
CA PHE A 108 -9.33 9.06 9.42
C PHE A 108 -10.07 10.41 9.45
N LEU A 109 -11.08 10.58 8.58
CA LEU A 109 -11.76 11.83 8.35
C LEU A 109 -13.27 11.69 8.63
N GLN A 110 -13.83 12.67 9.31
CA GLN A 110 -15.26 12.71 9.61
C GLN A 110 -16.03 13.41 8.48
N LYS A 111 -17.15 12.84 8.06
CA LYS A 111 -18.13 13.43 7.15
C LYS A 111 -19.00 14.45 7.92
N PRO A 112 -19.32 15.64 7.34
CA PRO A 112 -18.91 16.12 6.02
C PRO A 112 -17.45 16.58 6.02
N VAL A 113 -16.65 16.07 5.07
CA VAL A 113 -15.25 16.43 4.96
C VAL A 113 -15.05 17.64 4.04
N LYS A 114 -14.21 18.59 4.48
CA LYS A 114 -13.80 19.71 3.62
C LYS A 114 -12.90 19.22 2.50
N SER A 115 -13.16 19.66 1.26
CA SER A 115 -12.40 19.23 0.08
C SER A 115 -10.89 19.40 0.23
N GLU A 116 -10.45 20.51 0.85
CA GLU A 116 -9.03 20.77 1.07
C GLU A 116 -8.38 19.73 2.00
N LYS A 117 -9.11 19.32 3.06
CA LYS A 117 -8.60 18.30 3.99
C LYS A 117 -8.50 16.94 3.34
N LEU A 118 -9.51 16.55 2.56
CA LEU A 118 -9.50 15.29 1.81
C LEU A 118 -8.37 15.28 0.78
N LEU A 119 -8.21 16.34 0.00
CA LEU A 119 -7.15 16.46 -0.99
C LEU A 119 -5.76 16.37 -0.37
N ALA A 120 -5.52 17.05 0.76
CA ALA A 120 -4.24 16.97 1.47
C ALA A 120 -3.94 15.54 1.96
N SER A 121 -4.95 14.82 2.43
CA SER A 121 -4.83 13.42 2.86
C SER A 121 -4.52 12.49 1.67
N VAL A 122 -5.24 12.65 0.55
CA VAL A 122 -5.01 11.90 -0.70
C VAL A 122 -3.60 12.16 -1.23
N GLU A 123 -3.17 13.41 -1.29
CA GLU A 123 -1.82 13.79 -1.76
C GLU A 123 -0.73 13.14 -0.91
N LYS A 124 -0.86 13.20 0.41
CA LYS A 124 0.08 12.57 1.34
C LYS A 124 0.13 11.06 1.16
N ALA A 125 -1.03 10.39 1.10
CA ALA A 125 -1.14 8.95 0.98
C ALA A 125 -0.62 8.46 -0.38
N ALA A 126 -1.03 9.10 -1.49
CA ALA A 126 -0.57 8.77 -2.83
C ALA A 126 0.94 8.99 -3.01
N THR A 127 1.49 10.09 -2.46
CA THR A 127 2.94 10.35 -2.49
C THR A 127 3.71 9.26 -1.76
N ALA A 128 3.26 8.84 -0.58
CA ALA A 128 3.88 7.76 0.17
C ALA A 128 3.84 6.45 -0.63
N SER A 129 2.69 6.13 -1.24
CA SER A 129 2.51 4.93 -2.05
C SER A 129 3.42 4.91 -3.29
N VAL A 130 3.51 6.02 -4.03
CA VAL A 130 4.40 6.14 -5.20
C VAL A 130 5.86 6.01 -4.78
N THR A 131 6.27 6.68 -3.70
CA THR A 131 7.65 6.60 -3.19
C THR A 131 8.04 5.17 -2.79
N LEU A 132 7.13 4.41 -2.20
CA LEU A 132 7.34 3.00 -1.87
C LEU A 132 7.39 2.11 -3.12
N ALA A 133 6.68 2.47 -4.17
CA ALA A 133 6.64 1.73 -5.44
C ALA A 133 7.77 2.12 -6.40
N GLU A 134 8.40 3.29 -6.26
CA GLU A 134 9.49 3.77 -7.13
C GLU A 134 10.66 2.78 -7.25
N PRO A 135 11.17 2.14 -6.17
CA PRO A 135 12.22 1.15 -6.29
C PRO A 135 11.83 -0.06 -7.14
N LEU A 136 10.53 -0.38 -7.20
CA LEU A 136 10.00 -1.50 -8.01
C LEU A 136 9.76 -1.12 -9.47
N ARG A 137 9.60 0.17 -9.78
CA ARG A 137 9.31 0.68 -11.12
C ARG A 137 10.55 1.14 -11.91
N VAL A 138 11.60 1.58 -11.22
CA VAL A 138 12.82 2.15 -11.84
C VAL A 138 13.75 1.08 -12.38
N MET A 139 13.58 -0.18 -12.01
CA MET A 139 14.36 -1.26 -12.61
C MET A 139 13.67 -1.75 -13.89
N SER A 140 14.28 -1.48 -15.05
CA SER A 140 13.93 -2.18 -16.28
C SER A 140 14.08 -3.70 -16.07
N GLN A 141 13.36 -4.50 -16.87
CA GLN A 141 13.52 -5.97 -16.80
C GLN A 141 14.98 -6.40 -17.01
N GLU A 142 15.74 -5.65 -17.80
CA GLU A 142 17.16 -5.84 -18.02
C GLU A 142 17.98 -5.55 -16.76
N GLU A 143 17.74 -4.44 -16.08
CA GLU A 143 18.42 -4.08 -14.83
C GLU A 143 18.08 -5.03 -13.70
N ALA A 144 16.82 -5.48 -13.61
CA ALA A 144 16.41 -6.51 -12.65
C ALA A 144 17.13 -7.85 -12.92
N LYS A 145 17.22 -8.28 -14.17
CA LYS A 145 17.99 -9.46 -14.56
C LYS A 145 19.48 -9.30 -14.26
N GLN A 146 20.04 -8.12 -14.52
CA GLN A 146 21.44 -7.83 -14.27
C GLN A 146 21.74 -7.81 -12.76
N LYS A 147 20.89 -7.21 -11.94
CA LYS A 147 21.02 -7.25 -10.47
C LYS A 147 20.81 -8.66 -9.90
N LEU A 148 19.84 -9.41 -10.42
CA LEU A 148 19.62 -10.80 -10.02
C LEU A 148 20.80 -11.70 -10.41
N SER A 149 21.49 -11.44 -11.50
CA SER A 149 22.70 -12.20 -11.90
C SER A 149 23.90 -11.96 -10.99
N LEU A 150 23.91 -10.87 -10.21
CA LEU A 150 24.94 -10.57 -9.21
C LEU A 150 24.74 -11.33 -7.89
N ILE A 151 23.53 -11.86 -7.67
CA ILE A 151 23.15 -12.55 -6.43
C ILE A 151 23.36 -14.03 -6.62
N THR A 152 24.05 -14.67 -5.67
CA THR A 152 24.23 -16.11 -5.67
C THR A 152 22.93 -16.84 -5.33
N GLU A 153 22.78 -18.10 -5.77
CA GLU A 153 21.64 -18.94 -5.41
C GLU A 153 21.43 -19.02 -3.89
N ARG A 154 22.53 -19.03 -3.12
CA ARG A 154 22.48 -19.05 -1.66
C ARG A 154 21.90 -17.76 -1.08
N GLU A 155 22.28 -16.63 -1.62
CA GLU A 155 21.72 -15.33 -1.24
C GLU A 155 20.21 -15.26 -1.60
N ILE A 156 19.80 -15.79 -2.75
CA ILE A 156 18.38 -15.88 -3.16
C ILE A 156 17.57 -16.74 -2.17
N GLN A 157 18.09 -17.91 -1.79
CA GLN A 157 17.42 -18.78 -0.82
C GLN A 157 17.22 -18.09 0.53
N ILE A 158 18.24 -17.39 1.01
CA ILE A 158 18.19 -16.64 2.28
C ILE A 158 17.19 -15.49 2.19
N LEU A 159 17.21 -14.72 1.10
CA LEU A 159 16.26 -13.60 0.90
C LEU A 159 14.82 -14.11 0.83
N LYS A 160 14.54 -15.22 0.13
CA LYS A 160 13.21 -15.84 0.08
C LYS A 160 12.70 -16.23 1.47
N LEU A 161 13.54 -16.87 2.28
CA LEU A 161 13.16 -17.26 3.64
C LEU A 161 12.98 -16.06 4.57
N THR A 162 13.78 -15.01 4.38
CA THR A 162 13.67 -13.76 5.14
C THR A 162 12.40 -12.98 4.77
N SER A 163 11.98 -12.98 3.50
CA SER A 163 10.73 -12.34 3.07
C SER A 163 9.48 -12.98 3.70
N LEU A 164 9.58 -14.23 4.15
CA LEU A 164 8.58 -14.93 4.96
C LEU A 164 8.64 -14.56 6.46
N ARG A 165 9.36 -13.49 6.81
CA ARG A 165 9.56 -12.99 8.20
C ARG A 165 10.22 -14.00 9.14
N LEU A 166 10.97 -14.97 8.62
CA LEU A 166 11.76 -15.89 9.45
C LEU A 166 12.96 -15.15 10.05
N SER A 167 13.25 -15.43 11.32
CA SER A 167 14.46 -14.92 11.99
C SER A 167 15.73 -15.53 11.37
N SER A 168 16.89 -14.85 11.49
CA SER A 168 18.18 -15.36 10.99
C SER A 168 18.52 -16.74 11.55
N ARG A 169 18.14 -17.01 12.81
CA ARG A 169 18.27 -18.32 13.44
C ARG A 169 17.42 -19.39 12.75
N ALA A 170 16.13 -19.11 12.51
CA ALA A 170 15.22 -20.06 11.84
C ALA A 170 15.63 -20.32 10.38
N VAL A 171 16.15 -19.30 9.70
CA VAL A 171 16.73 -19.45 8.35
C VAL A 171 18.00 -20.32 8.40
N GLY A 172 18.86 -20.09 9.38
CA GLY A 172 20.09 -20.86 9.60
C GLY A 172 19.80 -22.34 9.84
N GLU A 173 18.90 -22.66 10.75
CA GLU A 173 18.45 -24.03 11.04
C GLU A 173 17.91 -24.73 9.77
N ARG A 174 17.09 -24.02 8.99
CA ARG A 174 16.49 -24.58 7.76
C ARG A 174 17.49 -24.80 6.64
N LEU A 175 18.55 -24.02 6.60
CA LEU A 175 19.57 -24.07 5.55
C LEU A 175 20.87 -24.78 6.00
N GLY A 176 20.96 -25.25 7.24
CA GLY A 176 22.13 -25.92 7.81
C GLY A 176 23.35 -25.00 7.95
N ILE A 177 23.15 -23.71 8.27
CA ILE A 177 24.24 -22.71 8.46
C ILE A 177 24.00 -21.90 9.73
N SER A 178 25.05 -21.23 10.23
CA SER A 178 24.92 -20.37 11.40
C SER A 178 24.08 -19.11 11.10
N ASP A 179 23.43 -18.56 12.11
CA ASP A 179 22.73 -17.26 12.07
C ASP A 179 23.66 -16.14 11.61
N ARG A 180 24.91 -16.12 12.07
CA ARG A 180 25.95 -15.19 11.63
C ARG A 180 26.25 -15.31 10.12
N THR A 181 26.24 -16.53 9.58
CA THR A 181 26.42 -16.78 8.14
C THR A 181 25.21 -16.24 7.35
N VAL A 182 23.99 -16.41 7.88
CA VAL A 182 22.77 -15.84 7.29
C VAL A 182 22.86 -14.31 7.21
N GLU A 183 23.28 -13.66 8.30
CA GLU A 183 23.45 -12.20 8.35
C GLU A 183 24.52 -11.69 7.38
N SER A 184 25.62 -12.41 7.26
CA SER A 184 26.67 -12.10 6.28
C SER A 184 26.16 -12.16 4.84
N HIS A 185 25.40 -13.19 4.49
CA HIS A 185 24.79 -13.29 3.16
C HIS A 185 23.71 -12.21 2.92
N ARG A 186 22.92 -11.87 3.93
CA ARG A 186 21.94 -10.76 3.83
C ARG A 186 22.64 -9.42 3.57
N ALA A 187 23.70 -9.12 4.31
CA ALA A 187 24.48 -7.91 4.13
C ALA A 187 25.15 -7.85 2.74
N SER A 188 25.68 -8.99 2.26
CA SER A 188 26.24 -9.10 0.91
C SER A 188 25.19 -8.86 -0.17
N ALA A 189 24.04 -9.54 -0.08
CA ALA A 189 22.95 -9.37 -1.02
C ALA A 189 22.38 -7.91 -0.99
N GLY A 190 22.26 -7.31 0.19
CA GLY A 190 21.82 -5.93 0.34
C GLY A 190 22.74 -4.94 -0.36
N LYS A 191 24.07 -5.12 -0.24
CA LYS A 191 25.06 -4.30 -0.97
C LYS A 191 24.94 -4.47 -2.48
N LYS A 192 24.78 -5.70 -2.99
CA LYS A 192 24.67 -6.01 -4.41
C LYS A 192 23.38 -5.42 -5.01
N LEU A 193 22.29 -5.44 -4.25
CA LEU A 193 20.98 -4.90 -4.65
C LEU A 193 20.87 -3.39 -4.41
N GLN A 194 21.84 -2.77 -3.74
CA GLN A 194 21.81 -1.36 -3.31
C GLN A 194 20.59 -1.04 -2.42
N LEU A 195 20.15 -2.00 -1.62
CA LEU A 195 19.11 -1.81 -0.62
C LEU A 195 19.74 -1.11 0.59
N HIS A 196 19.25 0.11 0.90
CA HIS A 196 19.57 0.78 2.16
C HIS A 196 18.82 0.06 3.29
N THR A 197 19.54 -0.56 4.20
CA THR A 197 19.02 -1.15 5.45
C THR A 197 18.84 -0.06 6.50
#